data_6abb8ca0ae78feecc28e4f7f88f33e6f
#
_entry.id   6abb8ca0ae78feecc28e4f7f88f33e6f
#
_cell.length_a   1.000
_cell.length_b   1.000
_cell.length_c   1.000
_cell.angle_alpha   90.00
_cell.angle_beta   90.00
_cell.angle_gamma   90.00
#
_symmetry.space_group_name_H-M   'P 1'
#
loop_
_entity.id
_entity.type
_entity.pdbx_description
1 polymer ?
#
loop_
_entity_poly.entity_id
_entity_poly.type
_entity_poly.pdbx_seq_one_letter_code
_entity_poly.pdbx_strand_id
1 'polypeptide(L)' 'MPNWDIIKGQWSQLKGQARTRWGKLTDDEWEQIAGHKDRLVGKLQEKYGWTKEEAEREADSHFDQQTTH' A
#
# COMPACT_ATOMS: atom_id res chain seq x y z
N MET A 1 -4.33 3.23 13.41
CA MET A 1 -4.28 3.51 11.97
C MET A 1 -2.87 3.90 11.56
N PRO A 2 -2.42 3.52 10.38
CA PRO A 2 -1.08 3.89 9.97
C PRO A 2 -0.99 5.38 9.64
N ASN A 3 0.19 5.92 9.84
CA ASN A 3 0.46 7.32 9.49
C ASN A 3 1.00 7.37 8.06
N TRP A 4 0.16 7.78 7.11
CA TRP A 4 0.53 7.75 5.70
C TRP A 4 1.59 8.80 5.34
N ASP A 5 1.76 9.85 6.14
CA ASP A 5 2.87 10.78 5.93
C ASP A 5 4.21 10.12 6.22
N ILE A 6 4.27 9.32 7.26
CA ILE A 6 5.47 8.52 7.56
C ILE A 6 5.71 7.49 6.47
N ILE A 7 4.65 6.83 6.01
CA ILE A 7 4.74 5.84 4.95
C ILE A 7 5.32 6.46 3.69
N LYS A 8 4.86 7.64 3.29
CA LYS A 8 5.41 8.34 2.14
C LYS A 8 6.90 8.63 2.31
N GLY A 9 7.28 9.07 3.50
CA GLY A 9 8.67 9.40 3.79
C GLY A 9 9.60 8.19 3.81
N GLN A 10 9.06 7.00 4.05
CA GLN A 10 9.84 5.76 4.13
C GLN A 10 9.48 4.78 3.02
N TRP A 11 8.90 5.28 1.93
CA TRP A 11 8.36 4.38 0.89
C TRP A 11 9.41 3.46 0.29
N SER A 12 10.62 3.95 0.07
CA SER A 12 11.69 3.12 -0.50
C SER A 12 11.98 1.89 0.36
N GLN A 13 11.82 2.01 1.68
CA GLN A 13 12.02 0.90 2.60
C GLN A 13 10.79 0.00 2.71
N LEU A 14 9.60 0.61 2.74
CA LEU A 14 8.35 -0.13 2.92
C LEU A 14 7.88 -0.81 1.65
N LYS A 15 8.27 -0.30 0.51
CA LYS A 15 7.86 -0.82 -0.80
C LYS A 15 8.19 -2.31 -0.96
N GLY A 16 9.35 -2.73 -0.49
CA GLY A 16 9.78 -4.13 -0.62
C GLY A 16 8.83 -5.10 0.06
N GLN A 17 8.38 -4.77 1.27
CA GLN A 17 7.44 -5.63 2.00
C GLN A 17 6.05 -5.60 1.37
N ALA A 18 5.63 -4.44 0.90
CA ALA A 18 4.35 -4.30 0.22
C ALA A 18 4.32 -5.13 -1.06
N ARG A 19 5.42 -5.16 -1.80
CA ARG A 19 5.53 -5.98 -3.02
C ARG A 19 5.40 -7.47 -2.71
N THR A 20 5.91 -7.90 -1.59
CA THR A 20 5.79 -9.29 -1.16
C THR A 20 4.34 -9.65 -0.88
N ARG A 21 3.61 -8.74 -0.24
CA ARG A 21 2.21 -8.99 0.11
C ARG A 21 1.28 -8.90 -1.10
N TRP A 22 1.51 -7.94 -1.99
CA TRP A 22 0.64 -7.72 -3.15
C TRP A 22 1.45 -7.86 -4.44
N GLY A 23 1.83 -9.07 -4.74
CA GLY A 23 2.72 -9.36 -5.87
C GLY A 23 2.12 -9.13 -7.25
N LYS A 24 0.82 -8.85 -7.36
CA LYS A 24 0.19 -8.59 -8.65
C LYS A 24 0.52 -7.21 -9.22
N LEU A 25 1.04 -6.31 -8.41
CA LEU A 25 1.42 -4.98 -8.88
C LEU A 25 2.83 -5.02 -9.47
N THR A 26 3.03 -4.27 -10.55
CA THR A 26 4.34 -4.16 -11.19
C THR A 26 5.22 -3.15 -10.46
N ASP A 27 6.53 -3.18 -10.75
CA ASP A 27 7.45 -2.22 -10.17
C ASP A 27 7.08 -0.78 -10.52
N ASP A 28 6.66 -0.55 -11.76
CA ASP A 28 6.23 0.79 -12.18
C ASP A 28 5.03 1.25 -11.38
N GLU A 29 4.10 0.35 -11.10
CA GLU A 29 2.92 0.69 -10.30
C GLU A 29 3.31 1.05 -8.87
N TRP A 30 4.25 0.32 -8.28
CA TRP A 30 4.75 0.65 -6.94
C TRP A 30 5.42 2.03 -6.90
N GLU A 31 6.16 2.38 -7.95
CA GLU A 31 6.77 3.71 -8.05
C GLU A 31 5.71 4.80 -8.17
N GLN A 32 4.64 4.55 -8.93
CA GLN A 32 3.55 5.51 -9.09
C GLN A 32 2.79 5.72 -7.78
N ILE A 33 2.65 4.68 -6.98
CA ILE A 33 1.95 4.77 -5.68
C ILE A 33 2.70 5.69 -4.73
N ALA A 34 4.03 5.54 -4.63
CA ALA A 34 4.91 6.42 -3.87
C ALA A 34 4.43 6.69 -2.44
N GLY A 35 3.74 5.72 -1.82
CA GLY A 35 3.25 5.84 -0.46
C GLY A 35 1.93 6.59 -0.30
N HIS A 36 1.26 6.94 -1.38
CA HIS A 36 -0.06 7.59 -1.32
C HIS A 36 -1.16 6.55 -1.19
N LYS A 37 -1.93 6.64 -0.11
CA LYS A 37 -2.96 5.64 0.19
C LYS A 37 -3.99 5.52 -0.93
N ASP A 38 -4.48 6.64 -1.43
CA ASP A 38 -5.51 6.62 -2.46
C ASP A 38 -5.05 5.91 -3.73
N ARG A 39 -3.79 6.08 -4.09
CA ARG A 39 -3.21 5.41 -5.25
C ARG A 39 -3.07 3.92 -5.02
N LEU A 40 -2.62 3.53 -3.83
CA LEU A 40 -2.51 2.11 -3.47
C LEU A 40 -3.88 1.45 -3.47
N VAL A 41 -4.87 2.07 -2.85
CA VAL A 41 -6.23 1.53 -2.81
C VAL A 41 -6.77 1.32 -4.22
N GLY A 42 -6.57 2.31 -5.10
CA GLY A 42 -7.01 2.19 -6.49
C GLY A 42 -6.36 1.03 -7.23
N LYS A 43 -5.07 0.83 -7.02
CA LYS A 43 -4.36 -0.29 -7.66
C LYS A 43 -4.82 -1.64 -7.10
N LEU A 44 -5.04 -1.73 -5.80
CA LEU A 44 -5.54 -2.96 -5.20
C LEU A 44 -6.91 -3.32 -5.72
N GLN A 45 -7.80 -2.33 -5.88
CA GLN A 45 -9.11 -2.56 -6.48
C GLN A 45 -8.97 -3.10 -7.91
N GLU A 46 -8.09 -2.50 -8.68
CA GLU A 46 -7.89 -2.86 -10.08
C GLU A 46 -7.31 -4.27 -10.22
N LYS A 47 -6.30 -4.59 -9.42
CA LYS A 47 -5.57 -5.85 -9.59
C LYS A 47 -6.24 -7.04 -8.92
N TYR A 48 -6.94 -6.81 -7.81
CA TYR A 48 -7.54 -7.89 -7.03
C TYR A 48 -9.07 -7.92 -7.11
N GLY A 49 -9.67 -6.90 -7.71
CA GLY A 49 -11.12 -6.84 -7.82
C GLY A 49 -11.82 -6.56 -6.51
N TRP A 50 -11.14 -5.95 -5.57
CA TRP A 50 -11.72 -5.64 -4.26
C TRP A 50 -12.56 -4.38 -4.32
N THR A 51 -13.50 -4.27 -3.36
CA THR A 51 -14.19 -3.01 -3.13
C THR A 51 -13.21 -2.01 -2.54
N LYS A 52 -13.58 -0.72 -2.57
CA LYS A 52 -12.75 0.31 -1.96
C LYS A 52 -12.54 0.02 -0.47
N GLU A 53 -13.60 -0.40 0.23
CA GLU A 53 -13.50 -0.70 1.67
C GLU A 53 -12.55 -1.85 1.94
N GLU A 54 -12.62 -2.91 1.13
CA GLU A 54 -11.72 -4.04 1.28
C GLU A 54 -10.27 -3.65 1.03
N ALA A 55 -10.04 -2.87 -0.03
CA ALA A 55 -8.70 -2.43 -0.37
C ALA A 55 -8.12 -1.51 0.72
N GLU A 56 -8.93 -0.60 1.25
CA GLU A 56 -8.50 0.27 2.34
C GLU A 56 -8.17 -0.53 3.60
N ARG A 57 -8.99 -1.52 3.92
CA ARG A 57 -8.75 -2.36 5.09
C ARG A 57 -7.44 -3.13 4.97
N GLU A 58 -7.19 -3.69 3.79
CA GLU A 58 -5.95 -4.43 3.54
C GLU A 58 -4.73 -3.51 3.65
N ALA A 59 -4.81 -2.33 3.04
CA ALA A 59 -3.71 -1.38 3.08
C ALA A 59 -3.44 -0.90 4.51
N ASP A 60 -4.48 -0.50 5.23
CA ASP A 60 -4.33 -0.02 6.60
C ASP A 60 -3.80 -1.11 7.51
N SER A 61 -4.31 -2.34 7.38
CA SER A 61 -3.88 -3.46 8.21
C SER A 61 -2.39 -3.76 8.02
N HIS A 62 -1.94 -3.78 6.77
CA HIS A 62 -0.53 -4.07 6.49
C HIS A 62 0.40 -2.98 7.05
N PHE A 63 0.09 -1.72 6.76
CA PHE A 63 0.97 -0.62 7.15
C PHE A 63 0.83 -0.25 8.62
N ASP A 64 -0.28 -0.60 9.26
CA ASP A 64 -0.41 -0.43 10.70
C ASP A 64 0.63 -1.28 11.43
N GLN A 65 0.89 -2.49 10.95
CA GLN A 65 1.91 -3.36 11.52
C GLN A 65 3.32 -2.84 11.27
N GLN A 66 3.52 -2.06 10.20
CA GLN A 66 4.85 -1.56 9.83
C GLN A 66 5.20 -0.25 10.53
N THR A 67 4.21 0.55 10.90
CA THR A 67 4.44 1.91 11.39
C THR A 67 3.99 2.15 12.83
N THR A 68 3.33 1.18 13.45
CA THR A 68 2.86 1.30 14.83
C THR A 68 3.69 0.42 15.75
N HIS A 69 4.31 1.03 16.71
CA HIS A 69 5.12 0.31 17.69
C HIS A 69 4.72 0.69 19.10
#